data_b0c26fbbd0d27b72609f6786232e606e
#
_entry.id   b0c26fbbd0d27b72609f6786232e606e
#
_cell.length_a   1.000
_cell.length_b   1.000
_cell.length_c   1.000
_cell.angle_alpha   90.00
_cell.angle_beta   90.00
_cell.angle_gamma   90.00
#
_symmetry.space_group_name_H-M   'P 1'
#
loop_
_entity.id
_entity.type
_entity.pdbx_description
1 polymer ?
#
loop_
_entity_poly.entity_id
_entity_poly.type
_entity_poly.pdbx_seq_one_letter_code
_entity_poly.pdbx_strand_id
1 'polypeptide(L)'
;MNKLLKPLFALAITFTSSLSFAGQLPVFSGWTVFGSEDQTGSGEYYLTPGYGGQKFDAEYLFYKLNGNSLSVGLQTGFDIISDAGQYRANDRYYFGGDLALSFDGNTSNYEYAIDFGNLTKNYAGTTKISAQGNASGIDTAGLYKANSWNNDIAFGQSAPYGVSNGSLLLAANSGNFSQGSGILGSDKSYFTMFTFDLSNITGLQPNFVLDAHWTMSCGNDAIDGRVALAKVPEPSPLLLFVLGFAGLVLARRKLK
;
A
#
# COMPACT_ATOMS: atom_id res chain seq x y z
N MET A 1 53.85 -37.83 7.97
CA MET A 1 53.57 -36.64 7.14
C MET A 1 52.08 -36.41 7.10
N ASN A 2 51.55 -35.60 8.03
CA ASN A 2 50.13 -35.28 8.11
C ASN A 2 49.87 -33.94 7.41
N LYS A 3 49.14 -33.98 6.28
CA LYS A 3 48.71 -32.78 5.58
C LYS A 3 47.40 -32.30 6.23
N LEU A 4 47.47 -31.20 6.97
CA LEU A 4 46.30 -30.46 7.44
C LEU A 4 45.62 -29.76 6.24
N LEU A 5 44.41 -30.21 5.87
CA LEU A 5 43.52 -29.44 5.02
C LEU A 5 42.93 -28.27 5.84
N LYS A 6 43.24 -27.04 5.43
CA LYS A 6 42.59 -25.84 5.93
C LYS A 6 41.26 -25.67 5.20
N PRO A 7 40.12 -25.49 5.91
CA PRO A 7 38.87 -25.15 5.25
C PRO A 7 38.92 -23.69 4.77
N LEU A 8 38.73 -23.51 3.46
CA LEU A 8 38.55 -22.20 2.84
C LEU A 8 37.10 -21.76 3.09
N PHE A 9 36.92 -20.84 4.02
CA PHE A 9 35.61 -20.17 4.20
C PHE A 9 35.45 -19.14 3.06
N ALA A 10 34.61 -19.46 2.07
CA ALA A 10 34.18 -18.50 1.06
C ALA A 10 33.12 -17.59 1.70
N LEU A 11 33.51 -16.38 2.03
CA LEU A 11 32.59 -15.33 2.46
C LEU A 11 31.82 -14.83 1.22
N ALA A 12 30.61 -15.31 1.02
CA ALA A 12 29.70 -14.78 0.02
C ALA A 12 29.21 -13.39 0.47
N ILE A 13 29.83 -12.34 -0.03
CA ILE A 13 29.34 -10.98 0.12
C ILE A 13 28.18 -10.82 -0.85
N THR A 14 26.96 -10.94 -0.36
CA THR A 14 25.76 -10.53 -1.09
C THR A 14 25.72 -9.01 -1.14
N PHE A 15 26.06 -8.43 -2.29
CA PHE A 15 25.75 -7.03 -2.56
C PHE A 15 24.23 -6.91 -2.70
N THR A 16 23.55 -6.50 -1.64
CA THR A 16 22.21 -5.93 -1.77
C THR A 16 22.39 -4.57 -2.42
N SER A 17 22.17 -4.48 -3.74
CA SER A 17 22.01 -3.19 -4.40
C SER A 17 20.74 -2.56 -3.81
N SER A 18 20.91 -1.59 -2.93
CA SER A 18 19.85 -0.67 -2.56
C SER A 18 19.52 0.12 -3.84
N LEU A 19 18.44 -0.24 -4.50
CA LEU A 19 17.85 0.60 -5.53
C LEU A 19 17.41 1.88 -4.81
N SER A 20 18.21 2.94 -4.96
CA SER A 20 17.82 4.28 -4.52
C SER A 20 16.81 4.77 -5.56
N PHE A 21 15.52 4.67 -5.23
CA PHE A 21 14.47 5.30 -6.01
C PHE A 21 14.62 6.82 -5.84
N ALA A 22 15.04 7.49 -6.91
CA ALA A 22 14.95 8.94 -6.98
C ALA A 22 13.46 9.25 -6.94
N GLY A 23 13.02 9.92 -5.91
CA GLY A 23 11.62 10.26 -5.82
C GLY A 23 10.95 9.82 -4.51
N GLN A 24 11.49 8.87 -3.76
CA GLN A 24 10.89 8.37 -2.53
C GLN A 24 10.88 9.42 -1.40
N LEU A 25 9.71 9.67 -0.80
CA LEU A 25 9.62 10.51 0.38
C LEU A 25 10.39 9.90 1.56
N PRO A 26 11.06 10.73 2.40
CA PRO A 26 11.81 10.25 3.55
C PRO A 26 11.01 9.36 4.51
N VAL A 27 9.69 9.54 4.57
CA VAL A 27 8.78 8.76 5.41
C VAL A 27 8.76 7.27 5.04
N PHE A 28 9.04 6.93 3.79
CA PHE A 28 9.12 5.55 3.31
C PHE A 28 10.54 4.97 3.32
N SER A 29 11.51 5.68 3.89
CA SER A 29 12.87 5.14 4.06
C SER A 29 12.83 3.84 4.85
N GLY A 30 13.43 2.77 4.30
CA GLY A 30 13.41 1.42 4.89
C GLY A 30 12.12 0.62 4.63
N TRP A 31 11.22 1.13 3.76
CA TRP A 31 10.11 0.38 3.19
C TRP A 31 10.51 -0.21 1.84
N THR A 32 9.74 -1.19 1.37
CA THR A 32 9.93 -1.79 0.06
C THR A 32 8.90 -1.25 -0.91
N VAL A 33 9.37 -0.75 -2.06
CA VAL A 33 8.50 -0.38 -3.19
C VAL A 33 8.02 -1.65 -3.87
N PHE A 34 6.72 -1.72 -4.17
CA PHE A 34 6.14 -2.84 -4.92
C PHE A 34 5.25 -2.42 -6.09
N GLY A 35 4.98 -1.13 -6.22
CA GLY A 35 4.39 -0.48 -7.38
C GLY A 35 5.09 0.85 -7.63
N SER A 36 5.31 1.20 -8.87
CA SER A 36 5.99 2.42 -9.27
C SER A 36 5.41 2.91 -10.59
N GLU A 37 4.91 4.11 -10.55
CA GLU A 37 4.53 4.95 -11.65
C GLU A 37 4.89 6.38 -11.20
N ASP A 38 5.74 7.08 -11.84
CA ASP A 38 6.22 8.43 -11.46
C ASP A 38 6.55 9.20 -12.75
N GLN A 39 5.58 9.20 -13.66
CA GLN A 39 5.69 9.83 -14.96
C GLN A 39 4.73 11.00 -15.09
N THR A 40 5.23 12.20 -14.93
CA THR A 40 4.47 13.44 -15.13
C THR A 40 4.41 13.88 -16.60
N GLY A 41 4.19 12.92 -17.48
CA GLY A 41 4.17 13.17 -18.93
C GLY A 41 2.99 14.02 -19.39
N SER A 42 3.14 14.67 -20.53
CA SER A 42 2.07 15.35 -21.27
C SER A 42 1.60 14.47 -22.44
N GLY A 43 1.32 13.19 -22.18
CA GLY A 43 0.94 12.24 -23.22
C GLY A 43 -0.21 12.75 -24.10
N GLU A 44 -0.23 12.33 -25.35
CA GLU A 44 -1.27 12.72 -26.32
C GLU A 44 -2.65 12.13 -25.97
N TYR A 45 -2.69 11.15 -25.09
CA TYR A 45 -3.90 10.43 -24.69
C TYR A 45 -4.14 10.49 -23.19
N TYR A 46 -5.39 10.68 -22.79
CA TYR A 46 -5.86 10.82 -21.40
C TYR A 46 -5.57 9.62 -20.48
N LEU A 47 -5.07 8.53 -21.01
CA LEU A 47 -4.70 7.30 -20.29
C LEU A 47 -3.20 7.04 -20.29
N THR A 48 -2.42 7.99 -20.69
CA THR A 48 -0.98 7.90 -20.56
C THR A 48 -0.61 8.16 -19.10
N PRO A 49 0.21 7.32 -18.46
CA PRO A 49 0.73 7.59 -17.13
C PRO A 49 1.20 9.03 -16.98
N GLY A 50 0.80 9.70 -15.89
CA GLY A 50 1.12 11.09 -15.63
C GLY A 50 0.38 12.12 -16.49
N TYR A 51 -0.67 11.75 -17.21
CA TYR A 51 -1.48 12.73 -17.92
C TYR A 51 -2.16 13.71 -16.95
N GLY A 52 -1.92 15.00 -17.13
CA GLY A 52 -2.39 16.04 -16.21
C GLY A 52 -1.28 16.58 -15.31
N GLY A 53 -0.10 15.99 -15.37
CA GLY A 53 1.10 16.38 -14.62
C GLY A 53 0.98 16.04 -13.13
N GLN A 54 1.95 16.47 -12.34
CA GLN A 54 2.11 16.16 -10.92
C GLN A 54 0.83 16.11 -10.08
N LYS A 55 -0.14 16.96 -10.38
CA LYS A 55 -1.40 17.02 -9.61
C LYS A 55 -2.37 15.87 -9.88
N PHE A 56 -2.06 15.01 -10.83
CA PHE A 56 -2.84 13.83 -11.20
C PHE A 56 -1.95 12.58 -11.25
N ASP A 57 -0.78 12.63 -10.62
CA ASP A 57 0.25 11.63 -10.68
C ASP A 57 0.09 10.60 -9.56
N ALA A 58 0.08 9.32 -9.92
CA ALA A 58 0.20 8.20 -9.00
C ALA A 58 1.67 7.77 -8.98
N GLU A 59 2.36 7.87 -7.85
CA GLU A 59 3.81 7.77 -7.82
C GLU A 59 4.30 6.38 -7.38
N TYR A 60 4.04 6.00 -6.13
CA TYR A 60 4.59 4.78 -5.54
C TYR A 60 3.64 4.05 -4.60
N LEU A 61 3.73 2.72 -4.62
CA LEU A 61 3.19 1.84 -3.59
C LEU A 61 4.32 1.23 -2.77
N PHE A 62 4.17 1.29 -1.46
CA PHE A 62 5.14 0.80 -0.49
C PHE A 62 4.52 -0.22 0.45
N TYR A 63 5.32 -1.18 0.89
CA TYR A 63 4.94 -2.03 2.00
C TYR A 63 6.07 -2.22 3.01
N LYS A 64 5.67 -2.61 4.20
CA LYS A 64 6.55 -3.11 5.26
C LYS A 64 5.84 -4.24 5.99
N LEU A 65 6.49 -5.39 6.03
CA LEU A 65 5.99 -6.55 6.78
C LEU A 65 6.89 -6.75 8.01
N ASN A 66 6.28 -6.78 9.19
CA ASN A 66 6.95 -7.03 10.45
C ASN A 66 6.16 -8.07 11.25
N GLY A 67 6.65 -9.33 11.26
CA GLY A 67 5.89 -10.44 11.81
C GLY A 67 4.57 -10.63 11.07
N ASN A 68 3.46 -10.48 11.80
CA ASN A 68 2.11 -10.55 11.27
C ASN A 68 1.50 -9.16 10.95
N SER A 69 2.23 -8.08 11.17
CA SER A 69 1.78 -6.72 10.90
C SER A 69 2.22 -6.28 9.50
N LEU A 70 1.26 -5.98 8.64
CA LEU A 70 1.48 -5.43 7.31
C LEU A 70 1.13 -3.95 7.31
N SER A 71 2.06 -3.13 6.86
CA SER A 71 1.83 -1.73 6.55
C SER A 71 1.87 -1.54 5.04
N VAL A 72 0.91 -0.82 4.49
CA VAL A 72 0.86 -0.44 3.07
C VAL A 72 0.82 1.08 2.99
N GLY A 73 1.60 1.64 2.08
CA GLY A 73 1.69 3.08 1.84
C GLY A 73 1.47 3.42 0.37
N LEU A 74 0.76 4.51 0.14
CA LEU A 74 0.54 5.13 -1.16
C LEU A 74 1.17 6.51 -1.17
N GLN A 75 1.87 6.85 -2.24
CA GLN A 75 2.40 8.18 -2.53
C GLN A 75 1.88 8.66 -3.86
N THR A 76 1.46 9.92 -3.91
CA THR A 76 0.84 10.54 -5.09
C THR A 76 1.21 12.02 -5.18
N GLY A 77 1.28 12.56 -6.38
CA GLY A 77 1.24 13.99 -6.61
C GLY A 77 -0.16 14.58 -6.44
N PHE A 78 -1.20 13.75 -6.55
CA PHE A 78 -2.58 14.13 -6.26
C PHE A 78 -2.77 14.37 -4.76
N ASP A 79 -3.44 15.48 -4.39
CA ASP A 79 -3.67 15.82 -2.98
C ASP A 79 -4.78 14.97 -2.36
N ILE A 80 -4.38 13.82 -1.82
CA ILE A 80 -5.27 12.87 -1.16
C ILE A 80 -5.59 13.21 0.30
N ILE A 81 -5.06 14.30 0.83
CA ILE A 81 -5.19 14.64 2.26
C ILE A 81 -5.95 15.93 2.53
N SER A 82 -5.96 16.87 1.58
CA SER A 82 -6.70 18.12 1.71
C SER A 82 -8.13 17.97 1.19
N ASP A 83 -9.05 18.73 1.77
CA ASP A 83 -10.45 18.81 1.32
C ASP A 83 -11.13 17.44 1.07
N ALA A 84 -10.83 16.45 1.92
CA ALA A 84 -11.29 15.07 1.80
C ALA A 84 -10.92 14.42 0.43
N GLY A 85 -9.70 14.65 -0.03
CA GLY A 85 -9.15 14.06 -1.25
C GLY A 85 -9.79 14.58 -2.53
N GLN A 86 -10.28 15.82 -2.55
CA GLN A 86 -10.81 16.43 -3.77
C GLN A 86 -9.84 17.46 -4.34
N TYR A 87 -9.77 17.52 -5.64
CA TYR A 87 -9.01 18.53 -6.38
C TYR A 87 -9.84 19.17 -7.49
N ARG A 88 -9.78 20.49 -7.64
CA ARG A 88 -10.51 21.23 -8.68
C ARG A 88 -9.58 21.62 -9.82
N ALA A 89 -9.89 21.15 -11.02
CA ALA A 89 -9.26 21.60 -12.25
C ALA A 89 -10.30 21.69 -13.40
N ASN A 90 -10.08 22.60 -14.35
CA ASN A 90 -10.92 22.74 -15.54
C ASN A 90 -12.42 22.83 -15.24
N ASP A 91 -12.79 23.55 -14.17
CA ASP A 91 -14.17 23.68 -13.66
C ASP A 91 -14.84 22.35 -13.25
N ARG A 92 -14.06 21.33 -12.94
CA ARG A 92 -14.51 20.03 -12.45
C ARG A 92 -13.81 19.67 -11.15
N TYR A 93 -14.47 18.89 -10.31
CA TYR A 93 -13.87 18.26 -9.15
C TYR A 93 -13.45 16.83 -9.47
N TYR A 94 -12.28 16.45 -8.98
CA TYR A 94 -11.70 15.13 -9.04
C TYR A 94 -11.48 14.64 -7.61
N PHE A 95 -11.61 13.34 -7.40
CA PHE A 95 -11.53 12.73 -6.07
C PHE A 95 -10.52 11.59 -6.10
N GLY A 96 -9.75 11.45 -5.03
CA GLY A 96 -8.90 10.27 -4.79
C GLY A 96 -9.76 9.05 -4.53
N GLY A 97 -9.34 7.90 -5.05
CA GLY A 97 -10.00 6.62 -4.77
C GLY A 97 -9.45 5.93 -3.54
N ASP A 98 -9.98 4.73 -3.29
CA ASP A 98 -9.51 3.83 -2.25
C ASP A 98 -8.43 2.90 -2.78
N LEU A 99 -7.57 2.40 -1.90
CA LEU A 99 -6.57 1.42 -2.26
C LEU A 99 -7.22 0.02 -2.27
N ALA A 100 -7.39 -0.53 -3.46
CA ALA A 100 -7.87 -1.88 -3.67
C ALA A 100 -6.75 -2.89 -3.39
N LEU A 101 -7.05 -3.96 -2.64
CA LEU A 101 -6.10 -5.00 -2.29
C LEU A 101 -6.65 -6.39 -2.62
N SER A 102 -5.78 -7.26 -3.15
CA SER A 102 -6.01 -8.70 -3.24
C SER A 102 -4.87 -9.46 -2.58
N PHE A 103 -5.20 -10.61 -1.97
CA PHE A 103 -4.24 -11.46 -1.27
C PHE A 103 -4.16 -12.88 -1.87
N ASP A 104 -4.87 -13.16 -2.94
CA ASP A 104 -4.89 -14.44 -3.63
C ASP A 104 -4.24 -14.40 -5.03
N GLY A 105 -3.79 -13.21 -5.46
CA GLY A 105 -3.18 -12.98 -6.76
C GLY A 105 -4.19 -12.77 -7.90
N ASN A 106 -5.48 -12.62 -7.58
CA ASN A 106 -6.55 -12.38 -8.55
C ASN A 106 -6.90 -10.89 -8.63
N THR A 107 -6.32 -10.19 -9.59
CA THR A 107 -6.58 -8.75 -9.81
C THR A 107 -7.89 -8.47 -10.56
N SER A 108 -8.62 -9.50 -10.97
CA SER A 108 -9.97 -9.30 -11.52
C SER A 108 -11.01 -9.05 -10.43
N ASN A 109 -10.66 -9.31 -9.18
CA ASN A 109 -11.52 -9.09 -8.03
C ASN A 109 -10.66 -8.74 -6.80
N TYR A 110 -10.67 -7.47 -6.40
CA TYR A 110 -10.02 -7.02 -5.18
C TYR A 110 -10.97 -7.22 -3.99
N GLU A 111 -10.62 -8.13 -3.08
CA GLU A 111 -11.48 -8.55 -1.97
C GLU A 111 -11.42 -7.60 -0.79
N TYR A 112 -10.41 -6.72 -0.74
CA TYR A 112 -10.21 -5.79 0.36
C TYR A 112 -9.98 -4.37 -0.16
N ALA A 113 -10.31 -3.40 0.69
CA ALA A 113 -10.06 -1.99 0.45
C ALA A 113 -9.45 -1.33 1.69
N ILE A 114 -8.52 -0.42 1.49
CA ILE A 114 -8.19 0.61 2.46
C ILE A 114 -8.86 1.90 1.98
N ASP A 115 -9.89 2.30 2.70
CA ASP A 115 -10.51 3.62 2.55
C ASP A 115 -9.70 4.63 3.38
N PHE A 116 -9.28 5.71 2.75
CA PHE A 116 -8.49 6.76 3.39
C PHE A 116 -9.35 7.87 4.01
N GLY A 117 -10.68 7.73 3.97
CA GLY A 117 -11.62 8.75 4.43
C GLY A 117 -11.86 9.85 3.40
N ASN A 118 -11.50 9.60 2.15
CA ASN A 118 -11.76 10.50 1.04
C ASN A 118 -13.20 10.37 0.57
N LEU A 119 -13.74 11.47 0.04
CA LEU A 119 -15.05 11.41 -0.61
C LEU A 119 -14.93 10.65 -1.93
N THR A 120 -15.72 9.59 -2.09
CA THR A 120 -15.87 8.90 -3.37
C THR A 120 -17.12 9.41 -4.09
N LYS A 121 -16.94 10.05 -5.24
CA LYS A 121 -18.01 10.62 -6.04
C LYS A 121 -17.97 10.05 -7.46
N ASN A 122 -19.17 9.74 -7.98
CA ASN A 122 -19.31 9.37 -9.38
C ASN A 122 -18.82 10.47 -10.30
N TYR A 123 -17.95 10.13 -11.23
CA TYR A 123 -17.41 11.11 -12.18
C TYR A 123 -18.50 11.78 -13.01
N ALA A 124 -19.50 11.02 -13.47
CA ALA A 124 -20.64 11.54 -14.22
C ALA A 124 -21.47 12.57 -13.44
N GLY A 125 -21.53 12.44 -12.11
CA GLY A 125 -22.26 13.35 -11.22
C GLY A 125 -21.52 14.64 -10.87
N THR A 126 -20.18 14.72 -11.11
CA THR A 126 -19.38 15.91 -10.87
C THR A 126 -19.44 16.84 -12.08
N THR A 127 -20.44 17.70 -12.13
CA THR A 127 -20.54 18.73 -13.19
C THR A 127 -19.47 19.81 -13.00
N LYS A 128 -19.31 20.68 -14.02
CA LYS A 128 -18.28 21.73 -14.08
C LYS A 128 -18.19 22.64 -12.85
N ILE A 129 -19.19 22.66 -11.96
CA ILE A 129 -19.25 23.64 -10.87
C ILE A 129 -19.63 23.00 -9.52
N SER A 130 -19.85 21.70 -9.46
CA SER A 130 -20.38 21.07 -8.24
C SER A 130 -19.54 19.87 -7.81
N ALA A 131 -19.05 19.92 -6.56
CA ALA A 131 -18.54 18.75 -5.85
C ALA A 131 -19.70 17.79 -5.40
N GLN A 132 -20.95 18.10 -5.79
CA GLN A 132 -22.16 17.38 -5.34
C GLN A 132 -22.51 16.20 -6.25
N GLY A 133 -21.54 15.50 -6.81
CA GLY A 133 -21.80 14.18 -7.39
C GLY A 133 -22.47 13.26 -6.36
N ASN A 134 -23.26 12.28 -6.84
CA ASN A 134 -23.82 11.28 -5.93
C ASN A 134 -22.68 10.62 -5.16
N ALA A 135 -22.81 10.56 -3.83
CA ALA A 135 -21.94 9.71 -3.03
C ALA A 135 -22.08 8.28 -3.53
N SER A 136 -20.99 7.64 -3.82
CA SER A 136 -20.98 6.32 -4.49
C SER A 136 -20.11 5.31 -3.76
N GLY A 137 -19.74 5.62 -2.53
CA GLY A 137 -18.83 4.78 -1.77
C GLY A 137 -18.99 4.91 -0.27
N ILE A 138 -18.18 4.14 0.42
CA ILE A 138 -17.89 4.29 1.83
C ILE A 138 -16.84 5.40 1.92
N ASP A 139 -17.02 6.37 2.81
CA ASP A 139 -16.11 7.50 3.01
C ASP A 139 -15.59 7.51 4.46
N THR A 140 -15.49 6.35 5.10
CA THR A 140 -15.00 6.21 6.48
C THR A 140 -13.69 5.45 6.49
N ALA A 141 -12.62 6.12 6.93
CA ALA A 141 -11.28 5.55 6.89
C ALA A 141 -11.15 4.22 7.64
N GLY A 142 -10.60 3.21 6.98
CA GLY A 142 -10.44 1.88 7.54
C GLY A 142 -10.09 0.81 6.52
N LEU A 143 -9.84 -0.40 7.03
CA LEU A 143 -9.72 -1.61 6.23
C LEU A 143 -11.08 -2.29 6.11
N TYR A 144 -11.49 -2.60 4.90
CA TYR A 144 -12.77 -3.23 4.57
C TYR A 144 -12.55 -4.56 3.85
N LYS A 145 -13.46 -5.51 4.11
CA LYS A 145 -13.74 -6.58 3.15
C LYS A 145 -14.71 -6.02 2.13
N ALA A 146 -14.26 -5.84 0.90
CA ALA A 146 -15.04 -5.25 -0.17
C ALA A 146 -16.06 -6.28 -0.71
N ASN A 147 -17.31 -5.84 -0.87
CA ASN A 147 -18.35 -6.61 -1.54
C ASN A 147 -18.62 -6.08 -2.96
N SER A 148 -18.45 -4.79 -3.17
CA SER A 148 -18.57 -4.16 -4.49
C SER A 148 -17.76 -2.88 -4.57
N TRP A 149 -17.38 -2.55 -5.80
CA TRP A 149 -16.58 -1.38 -6.15
C TRP A 149 -17.40 -0.40 -6.99
N ASN A 150 -17.12 0.88 -6.80
CA ASN A 150 -17.53 1.92 -7.70
C ASN A 150 -16.54 1.99 -8.87
N ASN A 151 -17.07 1.93 -10.08
CA ASN A 151 -16.32 2.01 -11.33
C ASN A 151 -16.80 3.18 -12.21
N ASP A 152 -17.59 4.11 -11.66
CA ASP A 152 -18.04 5.32 -12.38
C ASP A 152 -16.92 6.37 -12.35
N ILE A 153 -15.93 6.14 -13.20
CA ILE A 153 -14.79 7.02 -13.47
C ILE A 153 -14.76 7.38 -14.95
N ALA A 154 -14.02 8.43 -15.33
CA ALA A 154 -13.99 8.87 -16.72
C ALA A 154 -13.39 7.80 -17.66
N PHE A 155 -12.33 7.13 -17.21
CA PHE A 155 -11.61 6.10 -17.95
C PHE A 155 -11.75 4.74 -17.25
N GLY A 156 -12.80 4.02 -17.57
CA GLY A 156 -13.21 2.79 -16.88
C GLY A 156 -12.19 1.65 -16.86
N GLN A 157 -11.18 1.68 -17.74
CA GLN A 157 -10.09 0.70 -17.72
C GLN A 157 -9.15 0.83 -16.52
N SER A 158 -9.17 1.97 -15.84
CA SER A 158 -8.43 2.19 -14.58
C SER A 158 -9.24 1.81 -13.33
N ALA A 159 -10.36 1.11 -13.49
CA ALA A 159 -11.13 0.61 -12.35
C ALA A 159 -10.40 -0.56 -11.65
N PRO A 160 -10.66 -0.79 -10.33
CA PRO A 160 -11.66 -0.16 -9.49
C PRO A 160 -11.21 1.19 -8.91
N TYR A 161 -12.19 2.02 -8.52
CA TYR A 161 -11.92 3.37 -8.03
C TYR A 161 -12.17 3.51 -6.51
N GLY A 162 -13.34 3.13 -6.03
CA GLY A 162 -13.70 3.29 -4.63
C GLY A 162 -14.56 2.14 -4.14
N VAL A 163 -14.44 1.78 -2.87
CA VAL A 163 -15.27 0.74 -2.28
C VAL A 163 -16.70 1.25 -2.10
N SER A 164 -17.66 0.64 -2.81
CA SER A 164 -19.06 1.07 -2.75
C SER A 164 -19.86 0.35 -1.68
N ASN A 165 -19.49 -0.88 -1.32
CA ASN A 165 -20.09 -1.66 -0.25
C ASN A 165 -19.05 -2.61 0.33
N GLY A 166 -19.05 -2.78 1.66
CA GLY A 166 -18.11 -3.65 2.34
C GLY A 166 -18.38 -3.74 3.83
N SER A 167 -17.66 -4.63 4.48
CA SER A 167 -17.70 -4.81 5.93
C SER A 167 -16.42 -4.24 6.54
N LEU A 168 -16.53 -3.30 7.47
CA LEU A 168 -15.40 -2.74 8.20
C LEU A 168 -14.73 -3.83 9.03
N LEU A 169 -13.44 -4.06 8.80
CA LEU A 169 -12.61 -5.00 9.56
C LEU A 169 -11.79 -4.29 10.63
N LEU A 170 -11.28 -3.10 10.31
CA LEU A 170 -10.46 -2.30 11.21
C LEU A 170 -10.65 -0.81 10.91
N ALA A 171 -11.14 -0.05 11.87
CA ALA A 171 -11.27 1.41 11.74
C ALA A 171 -9.89 2.09 11.81
N ALA A 172 -9.73 3.18 11.07
CA ALA A 172 -8.55 4.02 11.16
C ALA A 172 -8.48 4.75 12.51
N ASN A 173 -7.27 4.85 13.04
CA ASN A 173 -6.94 5.63 14.23
C ASN A 173 -5.47 6.07 14.18
N SER A 174 -5.03 6.89 15.11
CA SER A 174 -3.65 7.43 15.14
C SER A 174 -2.55 6.37 15.31
N GLY A 175 -2.89 5.14 15.67
CA GLY A 175 -1.93 4.04 15.83
C GLY A 175 -1.75 3.21 14.55
N ASN A 176 -2.71 3.24 13.63
CA ASN A 176 -2.69 2.43 12.42
C ASN A 176 -2.83 3.21 11.11
N PHE A 177 -3.13 4.50 11.18
CA PHE A 177 -3.31 5.37 10.02
C PHE A 177 -2.47 6.64 10.14
N SER A 178 -1.78 7.00 9.08
CA SER A 178 -1.00 8.23 8.99
C SER A 178 -1.03 8.77 7.57
N GLN A 179 -1.05 10.10 7.46
CA GLN A 179 -1.00 10.81 6.18
C GLN A 179 -0.22 12.10 6.30
N GLY A 180 0.29 12.61 5.19
CA GLY A 180 1.05 13.83 5.16
C GLY A 180 1.56 14.18 3.77
N SER A 181 2.43 15.17 3.70
CA SER A 181 3.04 15.59 2.44
C SER A 181 4.51 15.91 2.61
N GLY A 182 5.25 15.88 1.51
CA GLY A 182 6.66 16.26 1.43
C GLY A 182 7.02 16.86 0.09
N ILE A 183 8.26 17.29 -0.04
CA ILE A 183 8.82 17.75 -1.31
C ILE A 183 9.75 16.68 -1.84
N LEU A 184 9.57 16.36 -3.10
CA LEU A 184 10.34 15.39 -3.84
C LEU A 184 10.96 16.08 -5.05
N GLY A 185 12.27 16.28 -5.03
CA GLY A 185 12.88 17.14 -6.04
C GLY A 185 12.32 18.56 -5.97
N SER A 186 11.58 18.99 -7.01
CA SER A 186 10.86 20.27 -7.05
C SER A 186 9.38 20.15 -6.75
N ASP A 187 8.86 18.93 -6.67
CA ASP A 187 7.44 18.64 -6.69
C ASP A 187 6.90 18.29 -5.31
N LYS A 188 5.64 18.64 -5.09
CA LYS A 188 4.94 18.30 -3.86
C LYS A 188 4.23 16.96 -4.04
N SER A 189 4.54 16.03 -3.13
CA SER A 189 3.89 14.73 -3.07
C SER A 189 3.17 14.56 -1.75
N TYR A 190 2.14 13.73 -1.75
CA TYR A 190 1.30 13.40 -0.62
C TYR A 190 1.42 11.92 -0.34
N PHE A 191 1.18 11.53 0.90
CA PHE A 191 1.21 10.12 1.25
C PHE A 191 0.12 9.76 2.25
N THR A 192 -0.26 8.49 2.21
CA THR A 192 -1.09 7.85 3.22
C THR A 192 -0.56 6.46 3.51
N MET A 193 -0.68 6.03 4.77
CA MET A 193 -0.22 4.72 5.24
C MET A 193 -1.27 4.09 6.13
N PHE A 194 -1.49 2.80 5.97
CA PHE A 194 -2.36 2.03 6.84
C PHE A 194 -1.66 0.75 7.29
N THR A 195 -1.78 0.43 8.57
CA THR A 195 -1.17 -0.76 9.19
C THR A 195 -2.26 -1.65 9.77
N PHE A 196 -2.17 -2.94 9.49
CA PHE A 196 -3.11 -3.93 10.02
C PHE A 196 -2.44 -5.27 10.28
N ASP A 197 -3.03 -6.06 11.17
CA ASP A 197 -2.63 -7.44 11.41
C ASP A 197 -3.17 -8.34 10.31
N LEU A 198 -2.34 -9.23 9.79
CA LEU A 198 -2.71 -10.18 8.73
C LEU A 198 -3.79 -11.19 9.17
N SER A 199 -4.10 -11.29 10.46
CA SER A 199 -5.24 -12.05 10.96
C SER A 199 -6.60 -11.45 10.56
N ASN A 200 -6.63 -10.17 10.18
CA ASN A 200 -7.83 -9.54 9.60
C ASN A 200 -8.16 -10.07 8.20
N ILE A 201 -7.21 -10.72 7.53
CA ILE A 201 -7.39 -11.28 6.19
C ILE A 201 -7.83 -12.74 6.32
N THR A 202 -9.10 -12.98 6.04
CA THR A 202 -9.69 -14.31 6.18
C THR A 202 -9.12 -15.29 5.16
N GLY A 203 -8.65 -16.45 5.63
CA GLY A 203 -8.15 -17.51 4.75
C GLY A 203 -6.77 -17.27 4.17
N LEU A 204 -6.05 -16.25 4.65
CA LEU A 204 -4.71 -15.91 4.15
C LEU A 204 -3.73 -17.08 4.33
N GLN A 205 -3.17 -17.51 3.21
CA GLN A 205 -2.17 -18.58 3.19
C GLN A 205 -0.82 -18.13 3.78
N PRO A 206 0.04 -19.06 4.25
CA PRO A 206 1.37 -18.73 4.72
C PRO A 206 2.24 -18.01 3.67
N ASN A 207 2.13 -18.41 2.41
CA ASN A 207 2.68 -17.69 1.27
C ASN A 207 1.51 -17.10 0.50
N PHE A 208 1.55 -15.82 0.24
CA PHE A 208 0.49 -15.07 -0.44
C PHE A 208 1.07 -14.03 -1.41
N VAL A 209 0.26 -13.57 -2.31
CA VAL A 209 0.58 -12.44 -3.19
C VAL A 209 -0.22 -11.25 -2.70
N LEU A 210 0.44 -10.13 -2.45
CA LEU A 210 -0.21 -8.84 -2.26
C LEU A 210 -0.27 -8.14 -3.62
N ASP A 211 -1.46 -7.96 -4.13
CA ASP A 211 -1.76 -7.05 -5.23
C ASP A 211 -2.44 -5.80 -4.68
N ALA A 212 -2.08 -4.66 -5.24
CA ALA A 212 -2.71 -3.38 -4.91
C ALA A 212 -2.96 -2.57 -6.17
N HIS A 213 -4.05 -1.81 -6.16
CA HIS A 213 -4.43 -0.90 -7.22
C HIS A 213 -4.98 0.39 -6.64
N TRP A 214 -4.62 1.53 -7.22
CA TRP A 214 -5.20 2.82 -6.89
C TRP A 214 -5.35 3.69 -8.13
N THR A 215 -6.42 4.47 -8.16
CA THR A 215 -6.67 5.50 -9.16
C THR A 215 -7.50 6.63 -8.56
N MET A 216 -7.71 7.67 -9.31
CA MET A 216 -8.61 8.79 -8.98
C MET A 216 -9.85 8.78 -9.89
N SER A 217 -10.84 9.61 -9.60
CA SER A 217 -12.13 9.61 -10.31
C SER A 217 -12.07 9.91 -11.81
N CYS A 218 -10.99 10.54 -12.32
CA CYS A 218 -10.77 10.66 -13.75
C CYS A 218 -10.25 9.35 -14.36
N GLY A 219 -9.52 8.54 -13.63
CA GLY A 219 -8.91 7.32 -14.13
C GLY A 219 -7.85 7.54 -15.22
N ASN A 220 -7.32 8.77 -15.35
CA ASN A 220 -6.28 9.08 -16.34
C ASN A 220 -4.90 8.65 -15.88
N ASP A 221 -4.76 8.35 -14.60
CA ASP A 221 -3.59 7.74 -14.03
C ASP A 221 -4.00 6.69 -12.99
N ALA A 222 -3.22 5.63 -12.90
CA ALA A 222 -3.45 4.54 -11.97
C ALA A 222 -2.12 3.86 -11.64
N ILE A 223 -2.02 3.31 -10.45
CA ILE A 223 -0.85 2.56 -10.04
C ILE A 223 -1.23 1.15 -9.62
N ASP A 224 -0.47 0.19 -10.11
CA ASP A 224 -0.56 -1.22 -9.75
C ASP A 224 0.72 -1.67 -9.05
N GLY A 225 0.56 -2.52 -8.04
CA GLY A 225 1.68 -3.12 -7.33
C GLY A 225 1.45 -4.60 -7.09
N ARG A 226 2.53 -5.38 -7.21
CA ARG A 226 2.49 -6.83 -6.95
C ARG A 226 3.74 -7.31 -6.24
N VAL A 227 3.56 -8.07 -5.16
CA VAL A 227 4.66 -8.69 -4.42
C VAL A 227 4.26 -10.03 -3.81
N ALA A 228 5.13 -11.02 -3.91
CA ALA A 228 4.97 -12.28 -3.19
C ALA A 228 5.54 -12.15 -1.78
N LEU A 229 4.75 -12.50 -0.78
CA LEU A 229 5.07 -12.38 0.63
C LEU A 229 4.89 -13.71 1.36
N ALA A 230 5.58 -13.87 2.47
CA ALA A 230 5.41 -15.00 3.37
C ALA A 230 5.19 -14.52 4.80
N LYS A 231 4.22 -15.10 5.49
CA LYS A 231 4.09 -14.91 6.95
C LYS A 231 5.34 -15.46 7.62
N VAL A 232 5.98 -14.64 8.42
CA VAL A 232 7.09 -15.11 9.26
C VAL A 232 6.46 -15.90 10.41
N PRO A 233 6.73 -17.22 10.54
CA PRO A 233 6.24 -17.97 11.69
C PRO A 233 6.75 -17.32 12.97
N GLU A 234 5.85 -16.93 13.85
CA GLU A 234 6.27 -16.49 15.18
C GLU A 234 7.02 -17.65 15.87
N PRO A 235 8.15 -17.37 16.55
CA PRO A 235 8.81 -18.40 17.34
C PRO A 235 7.80 -18.98 18.33
N SER A 236 7.56 -20.28 18.23
CA SER A 236 6.58 -20.93 19.11
C SER A 236 6.88 -20.57 20.58
N PRO A 237 5.94 -19.95 21.33
CA PRO A 237 6.13 -19.65 22.74
C PRO A 237 6.58 -20.86 23.54
N LEU A 238 6.13 -22.05 23.14
CA LEU A 238 6.56 -23.33 23.73
C LEU A 238 8.06 -23.59 23.51
N LEU A 239 8.60 -23.27 22.32
CA LEU A 239 10.03 -23.45 22.05
C LEU A 239 10.87 -22.49 22.92
N LEU A 240 10.47 -21.23 23.02
CA LEU A 240 11.12 -20.25 23.90
C LEU A 240 11.03 -20.68 25.36
N PHE A 241 9.89 -21.21 25.79
CA PHE A 241 9.68 -21.72 27.14
C PHE A 241 10.58 -22.94 27.43
N VAL A 242 10.67 -23.90 26.51
CA VAL A 242 11.55 -25.06 26.61
C VAL A 242 13.01 -24.67 26.65
N LEU A 243 13.45 -23.76 25.81
CA LEU A 243 14.81 -23.23 25.80
C LEU A 243 15.14 -22.48 27.10
N GLY A 244 14.19 -21.68 27.61
CA GLY A 244 14.32 -20.99 28.89
C GLY A 244 14.48 -21.98 30.07
N PHE A 245 13.66 -23.02 30.12
CA PHE A 245 13.79 -24.08 31.14
C PHE A 245 15.09 -24.86 31.01
N ALA A 246 15.50 -25.24 29.79
CA ALA A 246 16.76 -25.93 29.56
C ALA A 246 17.95 -25.08 30.03
N GLY A 247 17.93 -23.78 29.77
CA GLY A 247 18.93 -22.83 30.24
C GLY A 247 19.01 -22.74 31.75
N LEU A 248 17.86 -22.70 32.44
CA LEU A 248 17.79 -22.72 33.91
C LEU A 248 18.35 -24.01 34.54
N VAL A 249 18.04 -25.16 33.94
CA VAL A 249 18.55 -26.46 34.40
C VAL A 249 20.07 -26.55 34.25
N LEU A 250 20.61 -26.08 33.11
CA LEU A 250 22.06 -26.04 32.85
C LEU A 250 22.78 -25.05 33.79
N ALA A 251 22.19 -23.90 34.05
CA ALA A 251 22.75 -22.91 34.99
C ALA A 251 22.84 -23.48 36.43
N ARG A 252 21.82 -24.20 36.88
CA ARG A 252 21.82 -24.87 38.23
C ARG A 252 22.89 -25.95 38.35
N ARG A 253 23.26 -26.63 37.24
CA ARG A 253 24.32 -27.66 37.28
C ARG A 253 25.73 -27.08 37.42
N LYS A 254 25.96 -25.81 36.99
CA LYS A 254 27.25 -25.13 37.14
C LYS A 254 27.46 -24.48 38.51
N LEU A 255 26.43 -24.36 39.32
CA LEU A 255 26.47 -23.75 40.65
C LEU A 255 26.59 -24.77 41.79
N LYS A 256 26.71 -26.06 41.47
CA LYS A 256 27.12 -27.14 42.35
C LYS A 256 28.52 -27.61 41.99
#